data_8fde2f642111aa65b9d41f74a6678183
#
_entry.id   8fde2f642111aa65b9d41f74a6678183
#
_cell.length_a   1.000
_cell.length_b   1.000
_cell.length_c   1.000
_cell.angle_alpha   90.00
_cell.angle_beta   90.00
_cell.angle_gamma   90.00
#
_symmetry.space_group_name_H-M   'P 1'
#
loop_
_entity.id
_entity.type
_entity.pdbx_description
1 polymer ?
#
loop_
_entity_poly.entity_id
_entity_poly.type
_entity_poly.pdbx_seq_one_letter_code
_entity_poly.pdbx_strand_id
1 'polypeptide(L)'
;MAKNNSKQKLLWSLIVPIVIVLMVWTVDHGATRTRVHGSAKRDEQQLSTPEKHEAEQRLWDLGYWAGRVDGQFDSDSRHALIAFQKVEGRVRTGKLTQEELNALRAAARPQPRHTRYAHVEIDLARQVLFLIDETGEVARILPVSTGNGEFYMDQGKMHRARTPTGAFKVLRKIKGWRLSSLGLMYYPNYIFNGIAIHGSFSIPTRPASHGCIRVPMYAAKELSSLLPIGIEVDIYDGSRYRKET
;
A
#
# COMPACT_ATOMS: atom_id res chain seq x y z
N MET A 1 -56.86 -39.89 21.61
CA MET A 1 -57.84 -39.01 22.28
C MET A 1 -57.66 -37.64 21.65
N ALA A 2 -58.52 -37.33 20.76
CA ALA A 2 -59.69 -36.44 20.86
C ALA A 2 -59.23 -35.01 20.56
N LYS A 3 -59.54 -34.53 19.33
CA LYS A 3 -60.69 -33.69 18.89
C LYS A 3 -60.47 -32.22 19.30
N ASN A 4 -60.74 -31.18 18.57
CA ASN A 4 -61.74 -30.84 17.56
C ASN A 4 -61.43 -29.45 16.99
N ASN A 5 -61.52 -29.24 15.71
CA ASN A 5 -62.65 -28.69 14.95
C ASN A 5 -63.11 -27.27 15.36
N SER A 6 -63.08 -26.29 14.48
CA SER A 6 -64.18 -25.83 13.61
C SER A 6 -63.86 -24.44 13.04
N LYS A 7 -63.87 -24.26 11.77
CA LYS A 7 -64.96 -23.86 10.86
C LYS A 7 -65.49 -22.43 11.07
N GLN A 8 -65.45 -21.77 9.93
CA GLN A 8 -66.46 -20.83 9.36
C GLN A 8 -66.17 -19.35 9.59
N LYS A 9 -66.45 -18.39 8.69
CA LYS A 9 -67.26 -18.35 7.46
C LYS A 9 -66.82 -17.17 6.59
N LEU A 10 -67.05 -17.33 5.31
CA LEU A 10 -67.20 -16.30 4.25
C LEU A 10 -68.10 -15.14 4.68
N LEU A 11 -67.73 -13.93 4.26
CA LEU A 11 -68.70 -12.92 3.83
C LEU A 11 -68.10 -12.05 2.70
N TRP A 12 -68.75 -12.13 1.59
CA TRP A 12 -68.59 -11.27 0.43
C TRP A 12 -69.15 -9.89 0.76
N SER A 13 -68.46 -8.84 0.31
CA SER A 13 -69.12 -7.56 0.12
C SER A 13 -68.53 -6.87 -1.12
N LEU A 14 -69.34 -6.79 -2.11
CA LEU A 14 -69.21 -6.05 -3.34
C LEU A 14 -69.16 -4.56 -3.03
N ILE A 15 -68.12 -3.84 -3.51
CA ILE A 15 -68.20 -2.38 -3.65
C ILE A 15 -67.71 -2.01 -5.04
N VAL A 16 -68.60 -1.35 -5.73
CA VAL A 16 -68.61 -0.80 -7.07
C VAL A 16 -67.46 0.22 -7.27
N PRO A 17 -66.74 0.27 -8.42
CA PRO A 17 -65.78 1.31 -8.70
C PRO A 17 -66.51 2.58 -9.18
N ILE A 18 -66.28 3.68 -8.46
CA ILE A 18 -66.60 5.03 -8.92
C ILE A 18 -65.45 5.50 -9.81
N VAL A 19 -65.69 5.59 -11.10
CA VAL A 19 -64.79 6.22 -12.08
C VAL A 19 -64.93 7.74 -11.93
N ILE A 20 -64.00 8.39 -11.29
CA ILE A 20 -63.85 9.84 -11.35
C ILE A 20 -62.86 10.18 -12.47
N VAL A 21 -63.37 10.65 -13.60
CA VAL A 21 -62.57 11.26 -14.68
C VAL A 21 -62.17 12.66 -14.23
N LEU A 22 -60.96 12.82 -13.74
CA LEU A 22 -60.33 14.12 -13.55
C LEU A 22 -59.52 14.45 -14.81
N MET A 23 -60.05 15.38 -15.61
CA MET A 23 -59.25 16.08 -16.62
C MET A 23 -58.15 16.87 -15.93
N VAL A 24 -56.94 16.39 -16.05
CA VAL A 24 -55.75 17.17 -15.65
C VAL A 24 -55.25 17.93 -16.85
N TRP A 25 -55.34 19.22 -16.77
CA TRP A 25 -54.67 20.16 -17.66
C TRP A 25 -53.15 19.93 -17.61
N THR A 26 -52.59 19.57 -18.72
CA THR A 26 -51.12 19.54 -18.88
C THR A 26 -50.63 20.97 -19.06
N VAL A 27 -50.15 21.57 -17.98
CA VAL A 27 -49.28 22.75 -18.07
C VAL A 27 -47.89 22.22 -18.42
N ASP A 28 -47.51 22.45 -19.66
CA ASP A 28 -46.15 22.19 -20.16
C ASP A 28 -45.22 23.21 -19.53
N HIS A 29 -44.65 22.84 -18.39
CA HIS A 29 -43.51 23.55 -17.83
C HIS A 29 -42.25 22.96 -18.46
N GLY A 30 -41.77 23.62 -19.50
CA GLY A 30 -40.44 23.40 -20.05
C GLY A 30 -39.36 23.49 -18.97
N ALA A 31 -39.21 22.42 -18.21
CA ALA A 31 -38.02 22.25 -17.35
C ALA A 31 -36.84 22.00 -18.28
N THR A 32 -36.10 23.05 -18.57
CA THR A 32 -34.74 22.97 -19.07
C THR A 32 -33.96 22.08 -18.09
N ARG A 33 -33.87 20.80 -18.44
CA ARG A 33 -33.01 19.83 -17.81
C ARG A 33 -31.57 20.27 -18.07
N THR A 34 -31.06 21.14 -17.23
CA THR A 34 -29.64 21.44 -17.16
C THR A 34 -28.96 20.10 -16.86
N ARG A 35 -28.44 19.46 -17.91
CA ARG A 35 -27.57 18.30 -17.80
C ARG A 35 -26.38 18.75 -16.99
N VAL A 36 -26.34 18.44 -15.69
CA VAL A 36 -25.12 18.46 -14.90
C VAL A 36 -24.25 17.32 -15.44
N HIS A 37 -23.68 17.55 -16.63
CA HIS A 37 -22.58 16.79 -17.17
C HIS A 37 -21.31 17.47 -16.67
N GLY A 38 -20.74 16.99 -15.61
CA GLY A 38 -19.45 17.52 -15.25
C GLY A 38 -19.01 17.28 -13.82
N SER A 39 -18.87 16.04 -13.41
CA SER A 39 -17.97 15.80 -12.27
C SER A 39 -17.23 14.44 -12.29
N ALA A 40 -17.64 13.50 -13.13
CA ALA A 40 -17.05 12.14 -13.12
C ALA A 40 -15.97 11.91 -14.18
N LYS A 41 -15.54 12.92 -14.94
CA LYS A 41 -14.54 12.78 -16.03
C LYS A 41 -13.29 13.65 -15.87
N ARG A 42 -13.07 14.28 -14.71
CA ARG A 42 -11.84 15.08 -14.48
C ARG A 42 -10.70 14.31 -13.80
N ASP A 43 -10.88 13.05 -13.46
CA ASP A 43 -9.88 12.29 -12.69
C ASP A 43 -8.79 11.62 -13.55
N GLU A 44 -8.82 11.76 -14.85
CA GLU A 44 -7.80 11.25 -15.77
C GLU A 44 -7.14 12.37 -16.59
N GLN A 45 -6.98 13.55 -16.01
CA GLN A 45 -6.14 14.57 -16.62
C GLN A 45 -4.70 14.10 -16.52
N GLN A 46 -4.16 13.65 -17.64
CA GLN A 46 -2.77 13.21 -17.75
C GLN A 46 -1.88 14.39 -17.38
N LEU A 47 -1.18 14.29 -16.24
CA LEU A 47 -0.27 15.32 -15.77
C LEU A 47 0.82 15.61 -16.83
N SER A 48 1.16 16.86 -16.96
CA SER A 48 2.22 17.33 -17.84
C SER A 48 3.60 16.84 -17.37
N THR A 49 4.60 16.86 -18.26
CA THR A 49 5.98 16.51 -17.92
C THR A 49 6.53 17.34 -16.75
N PRO A 50 6.34 18.68 -16.68
CA PRO A 50 6.73 19.45 -15.51
C PRO A 50 6.08 19.00 -14.20
N GLU A 51 4.78 18.64 -14.20
CA GLU A 51 4.08 18.16 -13.02
C GLU A 51 4.58 16.78 -12.57
N LYS A 52 4.92 15.90 -13.51
CA LYS A 52 5.56 14.62 -13.21
C LYS A 52 6.94 14.80 -12.59
N HIS A 53 7.74 15.71 -13.16
CA HIS A 53 9.06 16.06 -12.62
C HIS A 53 8.95 16.65 -11.21
N GLU A 54 7.98 17.53 -10.98
CA GLU A 54 7.68 18.06 -9.64
C GLU A 54 7.32 16.95 -8.65
N ALA A 55 6.47 16.00 -9.07
CA ALA A 55 6.10 14.85 -8.22
C ALA A 55 7.31 13.99 -7.84
N GLU A 56 8.18 13.68 -8.80
CA GLU A 56 9.43 12.94 -8.56
C GLU A 56 10.37 13.70 -7.63
N GLN A 57 10.54 15.01 -7.85
CA GLN A 57 11.36 15.85 -6.98
C GLN A 57 10.78 15.88 -5.55
N ARG A 58 9.47 16.04 -5.39
CA ARG A 58 8.83 16.03 -4.07
C ARG A 58 8.98 14.67 -3.37
N LEU A 59 8.82 13.56 -4.11
CA LEU A 59 9.08 12.22 -3.57
C LEU A 59 10.53 12.11 -3.06
N TRP A 60 11.49 12.55 -3.87
CA TRP A 60 12.90 12.54 -3.50
C TRP A 60 13.19 13.40 -2.26
N ASP A 61 12.68 14.64 -2.21
CA ASP A 61 12.86 15.58 -1.09
C ASP A 61 12.27 15.04 0.22
N LEU A 62 11.18 14.26 0.12
CA LEU A 62 10.54 13.59 1.25
C LEU A 62 11.27 12.30 1.67
N GLY A 63 12.30 11.88 0.94
CA GLY A 63 13.09 10.69 1.20
C GLY A 63 12.60 9.42 0.48
N TYR A 64 11.50 9.48 -0.29
CA TYR A 64 11.05 8.33 -1.07
C TYR A 64 11.97 8.10 -2.26
N TRP A 65 12.45 6.86 -2.40
CA TRP A 65 13.45 6.53 -3.42
C TRP A 65 12.80 6.41 -4.80
N ALA A 66 12.78 7.49 -5.56
CA ALA A 66 12.07 7.59 -6.83
C ALA A 66 12.90 7.18 -8.08
N GLY A 67 14.14 6.71 -7.88
CA GLY A 67 15.04 6.51 -9.02
C GLY A 67 15.52 7.84 -9.60
N ARG A 68 15.33 8.05 -10.90
CA ARG A 68 15.68 9.31 -11.57
C ARG A 68 14.56 10.33 -11.42
N VAL A 69 14.94 11.59 -11.32
CA VAL A 69 14.03 12.74 -11.37
C VAL A 69 14.17 13.38 -12.77
N ASP A 70 13.39 12.92 -13.73
CA ASP A 70 13.51 13.31 -15.13
C ASP A 70 12.18 13.66 -15.83
N GLY A 71 11.08 13.63 -15.08
CA GLY A 71 9.74 13.90 -15.59
C GLY A 71 9.09 12.71 -16.33
N GLN A 72 9.76 11.55 -16.33
CA GLN A 72 9.21 10.30 -16.85
C GLN A 72 8.74 9.44 -15.68
N PHE A 73 7.48 9.57 -15.30
CA PHE A 73 6.93 8.84 -14.15
C PHE A 73 6.85 7.34 -14.44
N ASP A 74 7.99 6.68 -14.29
CA ASP A 74 8.23 5.28 -14.64
C ASP A 74 7.88 4.28 -13.51
N SER A 75 8.42 3.06 -13.56
CA SER A 75 8.21 2.03 -12.54
C SER A 75 8.81 2.40 -11.19
N ASP A 76 9.94 3.11 -11.19
CA ASP A 76 10.71 3.44 -9.99
C ASP A 76 10.00 4.58 -9.24
N SER A 77 9.58 5.63 -9.96
CA SER A 77 8.74 6.71 -9.47
C SER A 77 7.40 6.18 -8.92
N ARG A 78 6.81 5.17 -9.61
CA ARG A 78 5.59 4.50 -9.14
C ARG A 78 5.79 3.76 -7.82
N HIS A 79 6.92 3.07 -7.63
CA HIS A 79 7.24 2.43 -6.37
C HIS A 79 7.40 3.45 -5.23
N ALA A 80 8.07 4.57 -5.51
CA ALA A 80 8.20 5.66 -4.53
C ALA A 80 6.83 6.25 -4.14
N LEU A 81 5.95 6.47 -5.13
CA LEU A 81 4.58 6.91 -4.85
C LEU A 81 3.79 5.88 -4.03
N ILE A 82 3.94 4.58 -4.31
CA ILE A 82 3.33 3.53 -3.48
C ILE A 82 3.85 3.61 -2.04
N ALA A 83 5.15 3.86 -1.83
CA ALA A 83 5.69 4.04 -0.48
C ALA A 83 5.08 5.26 0.20
N PHE A 84 4.95 6.39 -0.49
CA PHE A 84 4.26 7.58 -0.01
C PHE A 84 2.80 7.28 0.38
N GLN A 85 2.04 6.64 -0.52
CA GLN A 85 0.65 6.25 -0.26
C GLN A 85 0.53 5.33 0.97
N LYS A 86 1.48 4.42 1.17
CA LYS A 86 1.54 3.54 2.34
C LYS A 86 1.79 4.31 3.63
N VAL A 87 2.73 5.25 3.63
CA VAL A 87 3.09 6.07 4.80
C VAL A 87 1.93 6.98 5.18
N GLU A 88 1.30 7.64 4.20
CA GLU A 88 0.20 8.59 4.40
C GLU A 88 -1.18 7.91 4.57
N GLY A 89 -1.24 6.56 4.56
CA GLY A 89 -2.50 5.84 4.69
C GLY A 89 -3.47 6.02 3.52
N ARG A 90 -2.95 6.38 2.34
CA ARG A 90 -3.72 6.60 1.12
C ARG A 90 -3.97 5.30 0.36
N VAL A 91 -4.86 5.34 -0.63
CA VAL A 91 -5.11 4.17 -1.50
C VAL A 91 -3.86 3.87 -2.33
N ARG A 92 -3.35 2.65 -2.23
CA ARG A 92 -2.04 2.19 -2.77
C ARG A 92 -2.12 1.87 -4.26
N THR A 93 -2.43 2.86 -5.09
CA THR A 93 -2.64 2.68 -6.54
C THR A 93 -1.35 2.77 -7.35
N GLY A 94 -0.38 3.53 -6.88
CA GLY A 94 0.81 3.93 -7.63
C GLY A 94 0.49 4.79 -8.85
N LYS A 95 -0.74 5.31 -8.97
CA LYS A 95 -1.14 6.23 -10.04
C LYS A 95 -0.94 7.66 -9.57
N LEU A 96 -0.16 8.43 -10.30
CA LEU A 96 0.02 9.84 -10.05
C LEU A 96 -1.18 10.62 -10.62
N THR A 97 -1.97 11.20 -9.74
CA THR A 97 -3.12 12.06 -10.06
C THR A 97 -2.86 13.47 -9.56
N GLN A 98 -3.69 14.44 -9.94
CA GLN A 98 -3.62 15.80 -9.40
C GLN A 98 -3.80 15.82 -7.87
N GLU A 99 -4.65 14.94 -7.34
CA GLU A 99 -4.84 14.79 -5.90
C GLU A 99 -3.57 14.28 -5.21
N GLU A 100 -2.89 13.28 -5.80
CA GLU A 100 -1.61 12.78 -5.27
C GLU A 100 -0.51 13.84 -5.34
N LEU A 101 -0.41 14.61 -6.42
CA LEU A 101 0.54 15.71 -6.54
C LEU A 101 0.29 16.78 -5.46
N ASN A 102 -0.97 17.15 -5.22
CA ASN A 102 -1.32 18.09 -4.16
C ASN A 102 -0.99 17.54 -2.76
N ALA A 103 -1.21 16.25 -2.53
CA ALA A 103 -0.80 15.59 -1.29
C ALA A 103 0.72 15.59 -1.10
N LEU A 104 1.49 15.34 -2.15
CA LEU A 104 2.96 15.42 -2.12
C LEU A 104 3.45 16.84 -1.80
N ARG A 105 2.81 17.87 -2.35
CA ARG A 105 3.14 19.28 -2.06
C ARG A 105 2.94 19.63 -0.58
N ALA A 106 1.88 19.09 0.03
CA ALA A 106 1.52 19.37 1.42
C ALA A 106 2.26 18.50 2.44
N ALA A 107 2.87 17.38 2.02
CA ALA A 107 3.49 16.42 2.91
C ALA A 107 4.79 16.93 3.53
N ALA A 108 5.07 16.45 4.75
CA ALA A 108 6.36 16.60 5.42
C ALA A 108 7.16 15.29 5.36
N ARG A 109 8.49 15.37 5.50
CA ARG A 109 9.35 14.19 5.57
C ARG A 109 8.97 13.35 6.80
N PRO A 110 8.73 12.04 6.63
CA PRO A 110 8.45 11.16 7.76
C PRO A 110 9.59 11.14 8.76
N GLN A 111 9.26 11.01 10.04
CA GLN A 111 10.24 10.87 11.11
C GLN A 111 10.47 9.40 11.44
N PRO A 112 11.71 8.98 11.79
CA PRO A 112 11.99 7.64 12.26
C PRO A 112 11.44 7.43 13.68
N ARG A 113 11.39 6.18 14.14
CA ARG A 113 10.99 5.85 15.52
C ARG A 113 12.00 6.33 16.55
N HIS A 114 13.29 6.30 16.20
CA HIS A 114 14.35 6.87 16.99
C HIS A 114 15.48 7.44 16.12
N THR A 115 16.25 8.37 16.66
CA THR A 115 17.25 9.18 15.93
C THR A 115 18.68 8.98 16.44
N ARG A 116 18.98 7.83 17.04
CA ARG A 116 20.24 7.64 17.79
C ARG A 116 21.45 7.31 16.92
N TYR A 117 21.26 6.58 15.82
CA TYR A 117 22.32 6.07 14.95
C TYR A 117 21.74 5.56 13.63
N ALA A 118 22.61 5.25 12.67
CA ALA A 118 22.20 4.65 11.41
C ALA A 118 21.63 3.24 11.62
N HIS A 119 20.42 3.01 11.10
CA HIS A 119 19.73 1.72 11.19
C HIS A 119 18.64 1.61 10.11
N VAL A 120 18.00 0.46 10.06
CA VAL A 120 16.85 0.19 9.21
C VAL A 120 15.62 -0.03 10.08
N GLU A 121 14.52 0.62 9.72
CA GLU A 121 13.21 0.35 10.30
C GLU A 121 12.30 -0.29 9.25
N ILE A 122 11.59 -1.36 9.63
CA ILE A 122 10.61 -2.04 8.77
C ILE A 122 9.25 -2.05 9.45
N ASP A 123 8.33 -1.27 8.90
CA ASP A 123 6.94 -1.21 9.34
C ASP A 123 6.11 -2.26 8.59
N LEU A 124 5.76 -3.35 9.29
CA LEU A 124 4.96 -4.44 8.72
C LEU A 124 3.51 -4.04 8.45
N ALA A 125 2.93 -3.13 9.23
CA ALA A 125 1.56 -2.68 9.02
C ALA A 125 1.44 -1.82 7.76
N ARG A 126 2.39 -0.90 7.56
CA ARG A 126 2.44 -0.04 6.38
C ARG A 126 3.09 -0.72 5.18
N GLN A 127 3.93 -1.76 5.41
CA GLN A 127 4.75 -2.42 4.38
C GLN A 127 5.75 -1.45 3.77
N VAL A 128 6.55 -0.79 4.62
CA VAL A 128 7.55 0.22 4.25
C VAL A 128 8.86 -0.06 4.98
N LEU A 129 9.97 0.20 4.31
CA LEU A 129 11.32 0.23 4.88
C LEU A 129 11.78 1.69 4.92
N PHE A 130 12.29 2.11 6.08
CA PHE A 130 12.99 3.37 6.27
C PHE A 130 14.47 3.06 6.49
N LEU A 131 15.34 3.73 5.76
CA LEU A 131 16.78 3.76 6.00
C LEU A 131 17.10 5.05 6.74
N ILE A 132 17.59 4.93 7.95
CA ILE A 132 17.98 6.05 8.80
C ILE A 132 19.50 6.21 8.69
N ASP A 133 19.98 7.42 8.50
CA ASP A 133 21.40 7.74 8.41
C ASP A 133 22.07 7.99 9.77
N GLU A 134 23.36 8.32 9.75
CA GLU A 134 24.15 8.59 10.94
C GLU A 134 23.70 9.84 11.70
N THR A 135 22.99 10.76 11.05
CA THR A 135 22.41 11.95 11.71
C THR A 135 21.09 11.65 12.41
N GLY A 136 20.54 10.45 12.21
CA GLY A 136 19.26 10.03 12.76
C GLY A 136 18.07 10.49 11.90
N GLU A 137 18.30 10.89 10.66
CA GLU A 137 17.25 11.29 9.75
C GLU A 137 16.90 10.17 8.76
N VAL A 138 15.66 10.22 8.25
CA VAL A 138 15.22 9.29 7.20
C VAL A 138 15.91 9.63 5.89
N ALA A 139 16.94 8.87 5.52
CA ALA A 139 17.67 9.05 4.28
C ALA A 139 16.90 8.51 3.05
N ARG A 140 16.29 7.31 3.17
CA ARG A 140 15.53 6.68 2.08
C ARG A 140 14.33 5.91 2.60
N ILE A 141 13.28 5.91 1.79
CA ILE A 141 12.04 5.16 2.05
C ILE A 141 11.71 4.29 0.83
N LEU A 142 11.42 3.01 1.07
CA LEU A 142 11.07 2.04 0.04
C LEU A 142 9.78 1.31 0.38
N PRO A 143 8.93 0.98 -0.60
CA PRO A 143 7.85 0.03 -0.38
C PRO A 143 8.44 -1.36 -0.22
N VAL A 144 7.86 -2.16 0.66
CA VAL A 144 8.23 -3.57 0.82
C VAL A 144 7.03 -4.48 0.66
N SER A 145 7.31 -5.78 0.46
CA SER A 145 6.33 -6.86 0.61
C SER A 145 6.96 -7.96 1.45
N THR A 146 6.36 -8.22 2.61
CA THR A 146 6.86 -9.11 3.66
C THR A 146 6.07 -10.43 3.72
N GLY A 147 6.33 -11.29 4.69
CA GLY A 147 5.65 -12.57 4.88
C GLY A 147 4.13 -12.44 4.98
N ASN A 148 3.40 -13.28 4.22
CA ASN A 148 1.93 -13.22 4.13
C ASN A 148 1.20 -13.91 5.27
N GLY A 149 1.94 -14.64 6.15
CA GLY A 149 1.38 -15.35 7.29
C GLY A 149 0.80 -16.73 6.98
N GLU A 150 0.74 -17.14 5.72
CA GLU A 150 0.22 -18.45 5.30
C GLU A 150 1.19 -19.58 5.59
N PHE A 151 0.68 -20.81 5.64
CA PHE A 151 1.53 -22.00 5.73
C PHE A 151 1.99 -22.45 4.34
N TYR A 152 3.23 -22.93 4.23
CA TYR A 152 3.80 -23.46 3.01
C TYR A 152 4.72 -24.65 3.31
N MET A 153 4.94 -25.50 2.30
CA MET A 153 5.88 -26.62 2.40
C MET A 153 7.21 -26.23 1.75
N ASP A 154 8.31 -26.45 2.45
CA ASP A 154 9.67 -26.35 1.91
C ASP A 154 10.51 -27.51 2.42
N GLN A 155 11.17 -28.21 1.50
CA GLN A 155 12.02 -29.38 1.81
C GLN A 155 11.35 -30.43 2.72
N GLY A 156 10.08 -30.70 2.50
CA GLY A 156 9.28 -31.67 3.25
C GLY A 156 8.85 -31.22 4.66
N LYS A 157 9.07 -29.94 5.02
CA LYS A 157 8.66 -29.37 6.30
C LYS A 157 7.64 -28.27 6.11
N MET A 158 6.67 -28.21 7.00
CA MET A 158 5.70 -27.13 7.04
C MET A 158 6.28 -25.91 7.74
N HIS A 159 6.19 -24.75 7.09
CA HIS A 159 6.64 -23.47 7.60
C HIS A 159 5.50 -22.46 7.57
N ARG A 160 5.63 -21.42 8.36
CA ARG A 160 4.74 -20.24 8.30
C ARG A 160 5.47 -19.06 7.68
N ALA A 161 4.88 -18.47 6.66
CA ALA A 161 5.43 -17.32 5.91
C ALA A 161 5.38 -16.03 6.72
N ARG A 162 6.16 -15.95 7.80
CA ARG A 162 6.14 -14.81 8.75
C ARG A 162 7.46 -14.06 8.73
N THR A 163 7.40 -12.74 8.62
CA THR A 163 8.50 -11.84 8.96
C THR A 163 8.44 -11.56 10.46
N PRO A 164 9.46 -11.93 11.25
CA PRO A 164 9.45 -11.73 12.71
C PRO A 164 9.59 -10.24 13.06
N THR A 165 9.01 -9.84 14.19
CA THR A 165 9.23 -8.52 14.81
C THR A 165 10.38 -8.60 15.82
N GLY A 166 11.10 -7.50 16.01
CA GLY A 166 12.21 -7.37 16.95
C GLY A 166 13.40 -6.64 16.34
N ALA A 167 14.47 -6.54 17.12
CA ALA A 167 15.73 -5.98 16.69
C ALA A 167 16.65 -7.08 16.13
N PHE A 168 17.08 -6.92 14.91
CA PHE A 168 17.97 -7.82 14.17
C PHE A 168 19.20 -7.06 13.71
N LYS A 169 20.14 -7.78 13.07
CA LYS A 169 21.31 -7.19 12.41
C LYS A 169 21.51 -7.85 11.05
N VAL A 170 22.10 -7.13 10.12
CA VAL A 170 22.60 -7.76 8.89
C VAL A 170 23.77 -8.66 9.24
N LEU A 171 23.60 -9.97 9.05
CA LEU A 171 24.56 -11.00 9.43
C LEU A 171 25.46 -11.43 8.27
N ARG A 172 24.91 -11.45 7.06
CA ARG A 172 25.56 -11.94 5.85
C ARG A 172 24.94 -11.31 4.62
N LYS A 173 25.76 -11.09 3.58
CA LYS A 173 25.33 -10.50 2.30
C LYS A 173 25.81 -11.39 1.14
N ILE A 174 25.08 -11.39 0.05
CA ILE A 174 25.50 -11.99 -1.22
C ILE A 174 25.38 -10.94 -2.32
N LYS A 175 26.45 -10.75 -3.08
CA LYS A 175 26.44 -9.86 -4.26
C LYS A 175 25.75 -10.55 -5.44
N GLY A 176 24.87 -9.81 -6.12
CA GLY A 176 24.17 -10.32 -7.30
C GLY A 176 23.03 -11.27 -6.95
N TRP A 177 22.82 -12.24 -7.81
CA TRP A 177 21.69 -13.16 -7.73
C TRP A 177 21.96 -14.35 -6.82
N ARG A 178 20.92 -14.75 -6.08
CA ARG A 178 20.90 -15.98 -5.30
C ARG A 178 19.61 -16.76 -5.58
N LEU A 179 19.75 -17.99 -6.06
CA LEU A 179 18.65 -18.94 -6.13
C LEU A 179 18.49 -19.64 -4.77
N SER A 180 17.27 -19.68 -4.25
CA SER A 180 16.86 -20.48 -3.09
C SER A 180 15.75 -21.43 -3.48
N SER A 181 15.35 -22.37 -2.59
CA SER A 181 14.17 -23.21 -2.78
C SER A 181 12.87 -22.43 -3.00
N LEU A 182 12.81 -21.21 -2.47
CA LEU A 182 11.63 -20.32 -2.52
C LEU A 182 11.72 -19.26 -3.62
N GLY A 183 12.74 -19.31 -4.49
CA GLY A 183 12.88 -18.43 -5.64
C GLY A 183 14.15 -17.58 -5.64
N LEU A 184 14.21 -16.66 -6.62
CA LEU A 184 15.35 -15.79 -6.85
C LEU A 184 15.34 -14.57 -5.91
N MET A 185 16.52 -14.23 -5.39
CA MET A 185 16.79 -13.04 -4.60
C MET A 185 17.92 -12.23 -5.25
N TYR A 186 17.79 -10.90 -5.29
CA TYR A 186 18.82 -10.01 -5.81
C TYR A 186 19.45 -9.21 -4.68
N TYR A 187 20.78 -9.29 -4.53
CA TYR A 187 21.55 -8.67 -3.43
C TYR A 187 20.96 -8.95 -2.04
N PRO A 188 20.76 -10.22 -1.64
CA PRO A 188 20.17 -10.51 -0.35
C PRO A 188 21.09 -10.14 0.82
N ASN A 189 20.52 -9.43 1.78
CA ASN A 189 21.09 -9.07 3.07
C ASN A 189 20.36 -9.87 4.15
N TYR A 190 20.96 -10.94 4.64
CA TYR A 190 20.37 -11.87 5.59
C TYR A 190 20.40 -11.30 7.01
N ILE A 191 19.26 -11.37 7.69
CA ILE A 191 19.08 -10.81 9.05
C ILE A 191 18.72 -11.86 10.09
N PHE A 192 18.05 -12.94 9.71
CA PHE A 192 17.60 -13.98 10.66
C PHE A 192 17.20 -15.26 9.92
N ASN A 193 17.72 -16.44 10.31
CA ASN A 193 17.25 -17.78 9.85
C ASN A 193 16.81 -17.87 8.38
N GLY A 194 17.64 -17.39 7.46
CA GLY A 194 17.33 -17.39 6.03
C GLY A 194 16.46 -16.22 5.54
N ILE A 195 15.88 -15.43 6.44
CA ILE A 195 15.15 -14.21 6.09
C ILE A 195 16.15 -13.11 5.70
N ALA A 196 15.86 -12.46 4.58
CA ALA A 196 16.71 -11.42 4.01
C ALA A 196 15.92 -10.22 3.50
N ILE A 197 16.54 -9.05 3.46
CA ILE A 197 16.14 -7.90 2.68
C ILE A 197 16.77 -8.07 1.30
N HIS A 198 15.95 -8.15 0.24
CA HIS A 198 16.46 -8.44 -1.11
C HIS A 198 15.60 -7.83 -2.22
N GLY A 199 16.19 -7.57 -3.37
CA GLY A 199 15.49 -7.17 -4.58
C GLY A 199 14.60 -8.29 -5.13
N SER A 200 13.42 -7.91 -5.58
CA SER A 200 12.45 -8.80 -6.21
C SER A 200 11.75 -8.10 -7.37
N PHE A 201 11.39 -8.85 -8.42
CA PHE A 201 10.56 -8.34 -9.51
C PHE A 201 9.10 -8.09 -9.09
N SER A 202 8.66 -8.69 -7.97
CA SER A 202 7.29 -8.58 -7.48
C SER A 202 7.25 -7.98 -6.08
N ILE A 203 6.76 -6.74 -6.00
CA ILE A 203 6.53 -5.98 -4.77
C ILE A 203 5.05 -5.58 -4.72
N PRO A 204 4.14 -6.52 -4.46
CA PRO A 204 2.75 -6.17 -4.29
C PRO A 204 2.56 -5.24 -3.08
N THR A 205 1.48 -4.47 -3.09
CA THR A 205 1.20 -3.46 -2.05
C THR A 205 0.81 -4.05 -0.69
N ARG A 206 0.77 -5.39 -0.60
CA ARG A 206 0.41 -6.20 0.57
C ARG A 206 1.52 -7.21 0.89
N PRO A 207 1.51 -7.84 2.07
CA PRO A 207 2.37 -8.99 2.37
C PRO A 207 2.14 -10.15 1.37
N ALA A 208 3.21 -10.71 0.80
CA ALA A 208 3.13 -11.76 -0.21
C ALA A 208 4.40 -12.63 -0.30
N SER A 209 5.37 -12.48 0.61
CA SER A 209 6.58 -13.31 0.66
C SER A 209 6.40 -14.50 1.61
N HIS A 210 7.38 -15.40 1.61
CA HIS A 210 7.49 -16.50 2.58
C HIS A 210 8.20 -16.08 3.90
N GLY A 211 8.45 -14.77 4.08
CA GLY A 211 9.11 -14.23 5.27
C GLY A 211 10.17 -13.19 4.97
N CYS A 212 10.82 -13.23 3.81
CA CYS A 212 11.78 -12.22 3.37
C CYS A 212 11.11 -10.85 3.16
N ILE A 213 11.91 -9.81 3.23
CA ILE A 213 11.53 -8.43 2.97
C ILE A 213 11.93 -8.11 1.51
N ARG A 214 10.96 -8.10 0.61
CA ARG A 214 11.15 -7.77 -0.79
C ARG A 214 11.20 -6.28 -0.98
N VAL A 215 12.24 -5.77 -1.67
CA VAL A 215 12.38 -4.37 -2.09
C VAL A 215 12.43 -4.28 -3.62
N PRO A 216 12.13 -3.11 -4.23
CA PRO A 216 12.25 -2.93 -5.67
C PRO A 216 13.65 -3.22 -6.19
N MET A 217 13.72 -3.79 -7.40
CA MET A 217 14.97 -4.23 -8.04
C MET A 217 15.97 -3.08 -8.23
N TYR A 218 15.49 -1.90 -8.66
CA TYR A 218 16.35 -0.76 -8.94
C TYR A 218 17.12 -0.30 -7.71
N ALA A 219 16.52 -0.37 -6.53
CA ALA A 219 17.13 0.06 -5.27
C ALA A 219 18.01 -1.00 -4.61
N ALA A 220 17.82 -2.29 -4.93
CA ALA A 220 18.38 -3.39 -4.15
C ALA A 220 19.92 -3.41 -4.09
N LYS A 221 20.61 -3.11 -5.19
CA LYS A 221 22.09 -3.08 -5.25
C LYS A 221 22.64 -1.95 -4.38
N GLU A 222 22.11 -0.76 -4.54
CA GLU A 222 22.54 0.42 -3.77
C GLU A 222 22.15 0.28 -2.30
N LEU A 223 20.90 -0.14 -2.00
CA LEU A 223 20.49 -0.46 -0.64
C LEU A 223 21.44 -1.45 0.02
N SER A 224 21.81 -2.52 -0.68
CA SER A 224 22.79 -3.47 -0.14
C SER A 224 24.13 -2.80 0.17
N SER A 225 24.61 -1.82 -0.59
CA SER A 225 25.86 -1.09 -0.27
C SER A 225 25.72 -0.23 0.99
N LEU A 226 24.53 0.31 1.24
CA LEU A 226 24.21 1.13 2.41
C LEU A 226 23.91 0.30 3.68
N LEU A 227 23.84 -1.02 3.57
CA LEU A 227 23.59 -1.94 4.69
C LEU A 227 24.88 -2.70 5.05
N PRO A 228 25.82 -2.17 5.86
CA PRO A 228 27.00 -2.93 6.30
C PRO A 228 26.57 -4.12 7.16
N ILE A 229 27.45 -5.15 7.23
CA ILE A 229 27.28 -6.24 8.21
C ILE A 229 27.31 -5.62 9.60
N GLY A 230 26.34 -6.01 10.45
CA GLY A 230 26.19 -5.48 11.81
C GLY A 230 25.22 -4.31 11.94
N ILE A 231 24.79 -3.66 10.83
CA ILE A 231 23.77 -2.61 10.91
C ILE A 231 22.48 -3.18 11.51
N GLU A 232 21.85 -2.42 12.38
CA GLU A 232 20.62 -2.81 13.06
C GLU A 232 19.41 -2.71 12.13
N VAL A 233 18.51 -3.68 12.27
CA VAL A 233 17.25 -3.77 11.53
C VAL A 233 16.12 -3.96 12.53
N ASP A 234 15.37 -2.91 12.79
CA ASP A 234 14.22 -2.94 13.69
C ASP A 234 12.94 -3.22 12.90
N ILE A 235 12.30 -4.36 13.20
CA ILE A 235 11.08 -4.80 12.53
C ILE A 235 9.91 -4.71 13.51
N TYR A 236 8.90 -3.92 13.17
CA TYR A 236 7.74 -3.71 14.03
C TYR A 236 6.43 -3.81 13.25
N ASP A 237 5.38 -4.09 13.97
CA ASP A 237 4.00 -4.03 13.51
C ASP A 237 3.36 -2.77 14.11
N GLY A 238 2.80 -1.90 13.29
CA GLY A 238 2.30 -0.56 13.66
C GLY A 238 1.38 -0.49 14.88
N SER A 239 0.88 -1.64 15.34
CA SER A 239 0.05 -1.76 16.56
C SER A 239 0.78 -1.41 17.87
N ARG A 240 2.11 -1.20 17.87
CA ARG A 240 2.91 -0.93 19.08
C ARG A 240 3.55 0.46 19.12
N TYR A 241 3.05 1.42 18.36
CA TYR A 241 3.48 2.79 18.52
C TYR A 241 2.86 3.36 19.82
N ARG A 242 3.47 3.06 20.96
CA ARG A 242 3.24 3.82 22.19
C ARG A 242 4.17 5.03 22.11
N LYS A 243 3.62 6.23 21.93
CA LYS A 243 4.34 7.47 22.25
C LYS A 243 4.86 7.31 23.67
N GLU A 244 6.18 7.21 23.86
CA GLU A 244 6.78 7.49 25.16
C GLU A 244 6.59 8.99 25.38
N THR A 245 5.68 9.31 26.30
CA THR A 245 5.47 10.65 26.86
C THR A 245 6.61 11.00 27.80
#